data_a813a5e4744bd864282350dac314420d
#
_entry.id   a813a5e4744bd864282350dac314420d
#
_cell.length_a   1.000
_cell.length_b   1.000
_cell.length_c   1.000
_cell.angle_alpha   90.00
_cell.angle_beta   90.00
_cell.angle_gamma   90.00
#
_symmetry.space_group_name_H-M   'P 1'
#
loop_
_entity.id
_entity.type
_entity.pdbx_description
1 polymer ?
#
loop_
_entity_poly.entity_id
_entity_poly.type
_entity_poly.pdbx_seq_one_letter_code
_entity_poly.pdbx_strand_id
1 'polypeptide(L)'
;MTKNLSKADINFEQELWKAANELRGAVAENQYKDYILPLIFLKHVSERYELRRDTLIDLFKDEASDYYTSDVEEQKYVLEDPDEYLSKSTYIIPEKATWQFLQDNAEQDNIKVLVDDAFDVLDQTLATYRPDLKGILPRIFVKSQLTAKQVAGLINLLANPKLSEKENPDSDILGRVYEYYIGKFAIAEGSGAGQFFTPGSIVRLLVEMIEPYEGKIFDAACGSGGMFVQSLKFLQAHGGDKRNISIYGQERYDGTLRLCKMNLALRDLSFDVRLGDSLLQDKFPDLKADFIIVNPPFNVSQWHPEDLPENDPRLFGPKDEFTTDGSANYMWMQTFWSHLSDKGTASVVMANGAMTSNNKGEKNVRQHMVDNSMVDCIVRLPDKLFLTTGIPACIFILSKNRDGKDGIHRKRTNEILFIDTSKMGTMESRKLRVFTDEDINKITDTYHAWRNNPNVTSSDSAKAESYREARPLEVYENQDGFCYSATLEEVQKQDYKLTPGIYVGTEAVEDDGILFEDKMETLKAQLQTQFEKGNKLQQQILENFEKF
;
A
#
# COMPACT_ATOMS: atom_id res chain seq x y z
N MET A 1 -14.09 2.69 -9.38
CA MET A 1 -15.43 3.02 -8.81
C MET A 1 -15.31 2.99 -7.29
N THR A 2 -15.02 4.12 -6.66
CA THR A 2 -15.29 4.29 -5.23
C THR A 2 -16.81 4.23 -5.09
N LYS A 3 -17.35 3.04 -4.81
CA LYS A 3 -18.72 2.95 -4.32
C LYS A 3 -18.79 3.90 -3.13
N ASN A 4 -19.62 4.96 -3.22
CA ASN A 4 -20.14 5.61 -2.02
C ASN A 4 -20.53 4.49 -1.08
N LEU A 5 -19.83 4.38 0.07
CA LEU A 5 -20.12 3.38 1.08
C LEU A 5 -21.61 3.41 1.32
N SER A 6 -22.29 2.31 1.02
CA SER A 6 -23.72 2.20 1.26
C SER A 6 -23.97 2.33 2.77
N LYS A 7 -25.17 2.70 3.21
CA LYS A 7 -25.51 2.66 4.64
C LYS A 7 -25.22 1.30 5.28
N ALA A 8 -25.24 0.21 4.48
CA ALA A 8 -24.89 -1.12 4.91
C ALA A 8 -23.39 -1.27 5.20
N ASP A 9 -22.53 -0.66 4.37
CA ASP A 9 -21.07 -0.67 4.56
C ASP A 9 -20.66 0.13 5.80
N ILE A 10 -21.28 1.28 6.05
CA ILE A 10 -21.01 2.11 7.25
C ILE A 10 -21.43 1.37 8.54
N ASN A 11 -22.55 0.66 8.53
CA ASN A 11 -22.95 -0.16 9.68
C ASN A 11 -21.99 -1.32 9.94
N PHE A 12 -21.43 -1.90 8.88
CA PHE A 12 -20.45 -2.99 8.96
C PHE A 12 -19.14 -2.54 9.63
N GLU A 13 -18.58 -1.39 9.23
CA GLU A 13 -17.36 -0.84 9.85
C GLU A 13 -17.56 -0.51 11.33
N GLN A 14 -18.74 -0.03 11.72
CA GLN A 14 -19.07 0.24 13.12
C GLN A 14 -19.15 -1.05 13.95
N GLU A 15 -19.67 -2.14 13.39
CA GLU A 15 -19.72 -3.46 14.04
C GLU A 15 -18.31 -4.02 14.24
N LEU A 16 -17.43 -3.90 13.23
CA LEU A 16 -16.02 -4.30 13.35
C LEU A 16 -15.29 -3.51 14.44
N TRP A 17 -15.53 -2.21 14.52
CA TRP A 17 -14.90 -1.39 15.57
C TRP A 17 -15.39 -1.73 16.97
N LYS A 18 -16.61 -2.22 17.11
CA LYS A 18 -17.11 -2.75 18.41
C LYS A 18 -16.30 -3.96 18.85
N ALA A 19 -15.92 -4.87 17.92
CA ALA A 19 -15.06 -6.01 18.26
C ALA A 19 -13.70 -5.55 18.81
N ALA A 20 -13.09 -4.54 18.20
CA ALA A 20 -11.85 -3.96 18.72
C ALA A 20 -12.03 -3.34 20.13
N ASN A 21 -13.21 -2.80 20.44
CA ASN A 21 -13.48 -2.21 21.75
C ASN A 21 -13.60 -3.26 22.89
N GLU A 22 -13.80 -4.54 22.59
CA GLU A 22 -13.75 -5.60 23.62
C GLU A 22 -12.36 -5.69 24.28
N LEU A 23 -11.30 -5.28 23.58
CA LEU A 23 -9.93 -5.24 24.08
C LEU A 23 -9.64 -4.04 24.98
N ARG A 24 -10.57 -3.06 25.04
CA ARG A 24 -10.36 -1.81 25.77
C ARG A 24 -10.10 -2.05 27.25
N GLY A 25 -9.06 -1.41 27.76
CA GLY A 25 -8.65 -1.49 29.16
C GLY A 25 -7.79 -2.70 29.53
N ALA A 26 -7.68 -3.69 28.65
CA ALA A 26 -6.83 -4.87 28.88
C ALA A 26 -5.52 -4.83 28.08
N VAL A 27 -5.53 -4.20 26.89
CA VAL A 27 -4.35 -4.00 26.04
C VAL A 27 -4.38 -2.60 25.42
N ALA A 28 -3.22 -2.09 25.01
CA ALA A 28 -3.11 -0.81 24.34
C ALA A 28 -3.74 -0.87 22.94
N GLU A 29 -4.37 0.22 22.49
CA GLU A 29 -5.11 0.27 21.23
C GLU A 29 -4.24 -0.10 20.02
N ASN A 30 -2.98 0.26 20.02
CA ASN A 30 -2.02 -0.10 18.98
C ASN A 30 -1.67 -1.60 18.94
N GLN A 31 -2.00 -2.36 19.97
CA GLN A 31 -1.78 -3.81 20.05
C GLN A 31 -3.02 -4.63 19.64
N TYR A 32 -4.18 -4.00 19.42
CA TYR A 32 -5.41 -4.72 19.05
C TYR A 32 -5.22 -5.58 17.79
N LYS A 33 -4.43 -5.11 16.84
CA LYS A 33 -4.09 -5.83 15.61
C LYS A 33 -3.49 -7.22 15.87
N ASP A 34 -2.68 -7.36 16.93
CA ASP A 34 -1.97 -8.59 17.24
C ASP A 34 -2.91 -9.69 17.77
N TYR A 35 -4.13 -9.33 18.19
CA TYR A 35 -5.18 -10.24 18.64
C TYR A 35 -6.24 -10.49 17.57
N ILE A 36 -6.71 -9.44 16.91
CA ILE A 36 -7.84 -9.51 15.96
C ILE A 36 -7.42 -10.13 14.63
N LEU A 37 -6.31 -9.68 14.04
CA LEU A 37 -5.90 -10.09 12.71
C LEU A 37 -5.53 -11.58 12.61
N PRO A 38 -4.85 -12.20 13.59
CA PRO A 38 -4.62 -13.64 13.60
C PRO A 38 -5.91 -14.47 13.76
N LEU A 39 -6.92 -13.99 14.49
CA LEU A 39 -8.23 -14.65 14.58
C LEU A 39 -8.98 -14.61 13.24
N ILE A 40 -8.93 -13.47 12.55
CA ILE A 40 -9.49 -13.35 11.19
C ILE A 40 -8.79 -14.31 10.22
N PHE A 41 -7.47 -14.42 10.33
CA PHE A 41 -6.69 -15.34 9.50
C PHE A 41 -7.06 -16.81 9.78
N LEU A 42 -7.14 -17.21 11.05
CA LEU A 42 -7.59 -18.57 11.41
C LEU A 42 -9.00 -18.84 10.88
N LYS A 43 -9.93 -17.87 11.06
CA LYS A 43 -11.29 -17.99 10.55
C LYS A 43 -11.30 -18.21 9.04
N HIS A 44 -10.54 -17.44 8.28
CA HIS A 44 -10.41 -17.58 6.82
C HIS A 44 -9.95 -18.99 6.42
N VAL A 45 -8.84 -19.45 7.00
CA VAL A 45 -8.29 -20.78 6.67
C VAL A 45 -9.29 -21.87 7.02
N SER A 46 -9.95 -21.75 8.18
CA SER A 46 -10.97 -22.71 8.64
C SER A 46 -12.18 -22.76 7.71
N GLU A 47 -12.78 -21.61 7.40
CA GLU A 47 -13.99 -21.55 6.57
C GLU A 47 -13.72 -22.04 5.14
N ARG A 48 -12.55 -21.76 4.57
CA ARG A 48 -12.17 -22.30 3.25
C ARG A 48 -11.99 -23.80 3.27
N TYR A 49 -11.38 -24.35 4.31
CA TYR A 49 -11.29 -25.80 4.49
C TYR A 49 -12.68 -26.43 4.57
N GLU A 50 -13.55 -25.90 5.42
CA GLU A 50 -14.90 -26.42 5.61
C GLU A 50 -15.74 -26.30 4.33
N LEU A 51 -15.68 -25.17 3.63
CA LEU A 51 -16.37 -24.96 2.34
C LEU A 51 -15.92 -25.99 1.28
N ARG A 52 -14.62 -26.25 1.18
CA ARG A 52 -14.12 -27.28 0.26
C ARG A 52 -14.61 -28.67 0.64
N ARG A 53 -14.57 -28.99 1.93
CA ARG A 53 -15.05 -30.28 2.46
C ARG A 53 -16.53 -30.45 2.19
N ASP A 54 -17.36 -29.46 2.43
CA ASP A 54 -18.79 -29.47 2.14
C ASP A 54 -19.05 -29.65 0.63
N THR A 55 -18.28 -28.96 -0.22
CA THR A 55 -18.34 -29.14 -1.69
C THR A 55 -18.04 -30.58 -2.10
N LEU A 56 -17.02 -31.23 -1.54
CA LEU A 56 -16.71 -32.63 -1.83
C LEU A 56 -17.86 -33.57 -1.41
N ILE A 57 -18.45 -33.35 -0.23
CA ILE A 57 -19.60 -34.11 0.26
C ILE A 57 -20.81 -33.98 -0.66
N ASP A 58 -21.05 -32.81 -1.24
CA ASP A 58 -22.14 -32.61 -2.20
C ASP A 58 -21.83 -33.24 -3.55
N LEU A 59 -20.57 -33.21 -4.01
CA LEU A 59 -20.16 -33.92 -5.23
C LEU A 59 -20.29 -35.43 -5.13
N PHE A 60 -20.16 -36.03 -3.95
CA PHE A 60 -20.43 -37.47 -3.74
C PHE A 60 -21.90 -37.86 -3.99
N LYS A 61 -22.82 -36.91 -3.90
CA LYS A 61 -24.27 -37.13 -4.09
C LYS A 61 -24.74 -36.85 -5.52
N ASP A 62 -23.94 -36.12 -6.29
CA ASP A 62 -24.27 -35.73 -7.66
C ASP A 62 -23.85 -36.81 -8.66
N GLU A 63 -24.85 -37.52 -9.23
CA GLU A 63 -24.64 -38.61 -10.22
C GLU A 63 -23.87 -38.13 -11.48
N ALA A 64 -23.84 -36.83 -11.76
CA ALA A 64 -23.12 -36.29 -12.90
C ALA A 64 -21.65 -35.95 -12.56
N SER A 65 -21.25 -36.06 -11.31
CA SER A 65 -19.91 -35.78 -10.83
C SER A 65 -18.96 -36.96 -11.00
N ASP A 66 -17.70 -36.67 -11.35
CA ASP A 66 -16.62 -37.69 -11.32
C ASP A 66 -16.34 -38.22 -9.90
N TYR A 67 -16.84 -37.52 -8.87
CA TYR A 67 -16.72 -37.89 -7.46
C TYR A 67 -17.93 -38.69 -6.94
N TYR A 68 -18.93 -38.98 -7.79
CA TYR A 68 -20.14 -39.69 -7.35
C TYR A 68 -19.81 -41.05 -6.76
N THR A 69 -20.09 -41.22 -5.47
CA THR A 69 -19.94 -42.51 -4.78
C THR A 69 -20.83 -42.60 -3.55
N SER A 70 -21.42 -43.75 -3.30
CA SER A 70 -22.12 -44.07 -2.06
C SER A 70 -21.24 -44.87 -1.07
N ASP A 71 -20.01 -45.22 -1.46
CA ASP A 71 -19.08 -45.95 -0.62
C ASP A 71 -18.45 -45.03 0.42
N VAL A 72 -18.66 -45.32 1.69
CA VAL A 72 -18.17 -44.52 2.82
C VAL A 72 -16.64 -44.49 2.90
N GLU A 73 -15.96 -45.59 2.55
CA GLU A 73 -14.52 -45.68 2.59
C GLU A 73 -13.89 -44.87 1.44
N GLU A 74 -14.48 -44.86 0.25
CA GLU A 74 -14.07 -44.01 -0.85
C GLU A 74 -14.27 -42.52 -0.51
N GLN A 75 -15.44 -42.16 0.03
CA GLN A 75 -15.69 -40.77 0.49
C GLN A 75 -14.66 -40.34 1.51
N LYS A 76 -14.35 -41.19 2.49
CA LYS A 76 -13.35 -40.90 3.51
C LYS A 76 -11.94 -40.70 2.90
N TYR A 77 -11.55 -41.58 1.97
CA TYR A 77 -10.27 -41.47 1.28
C TYR A 77 -10.13 -40.11 0.57
N VAL A 78 -11.13 -39.66 -0.17
CA VAL A 78 -11.12 -38.37 -0.86
C VAL A 78 -11.13 -37.20 0.14
N LEU A 79 -11.89 -37.27 1.23
CA LEU A 79 -11.94 -36.23 2.26
C LEU A 79 -10.66 -36.10 3.08
N GLU A 80 -9.82 -37.14 3.12
CA GLU A 80 -8.53 -37.15 3.79
C GLU A 80 -7.34 -36.90 2.82
N ASP A 81 -7.61 -36.81 1.51
CA ASP A 81 -6.58 -36.56 0.51
C ASP A 81 -6.17 -35.06 0.49
N PRO A 82 -4.93 -34.70 0.86
CA PRO A 82 -4.47 -33.31 0.84
C PRO A 82 -4.53 -32.64 -0.54
N ASP A 83 -4.36 -33.40 -1.63
CA ASP A 83 -4.32 -32.84 -2.99
C ASP A 83 -5.68 -32.26 -3.39
N GLU A 84 -6.77 -32.80 -2.87
CA GLU A 84 -8.11 -32.29 -3.08
C GLU A 84 -8.31 -30.88 -2.52
N TYR A 85 -7.59 -30.53 -1.47
CA TYR A 85 -7.64 -29.22 -0.84
C TYR A 85 -6.60 -28.28 -1.45
N LEU A 86 -5.37 -28.75 -1.70
CA LEU A 86 -4.28 -27.98 -2.28
C LEU A 86 -4.63 -27.44 -3.67
N SER A 87 -5.36 -28.23 -4.47
CA SER A 87 -5.86 -27.84 -5.80
C SER A 87 -6.74 -26.58 -5.76
N LYS A 88 -7.29 -26.24 -4.60
CA LYS A 88 -8.15 -25.08 -4.33
C LYS A 88 -7.50 -24.07 -3.38
N SER A 89 -6.17 -24.13 -3.23
CA SER A 89 -5.39 -23.24 -2.34
C SER A 89 -5.93 -23.26 -0.90
N THR A 90 -6.35 -24.43 -0.41
CA THR A 90 -6.78 -24.64 0.96
C THR A 90 -6.06 -25.85 1.57
N TYR A 91 -6.25 -26.12 2.85
CA TYR A 91 -5.48 -27.10 3.59
C TYR A 91 -6.39 -27.90 4.49
N ILE A 92 -6.12 -29.20 4.68
CA ILE A 92 -6.75 -29.99 5.75
C ILE A 92 -6.21 -29.46 7.08
N ILE A 93 -7.09 -29.00 7.94
CA ILE A 93 -6.73 -28.52 9.28
C ILE A 93 -7.34 -29.41 10.36
N PRO A 94 -6.62 -29.67 11.46
CA PRO A 94 -7.16 -30.42 12.58
C PRO A 94 -8.34 -29.71 13.23
N GLU A 95 -9.27 -30.47 13.80
CA GLU A 95 -10.50 -29.97 14.42
C GLU A 95 -10.23 -28.84 15.43
N LYS A 96 -9.20 -28.99 16.27
CA LYS A 96 -8.81 -27.97 17.28
C LYS A 96 -8.38 -26.64 16.69
N ALA A 97 -8.04 -26.59 15.42
CA ALA A 97 -7.67 -25.37 14.70
C ALA A 97 -8.81 -24.80 13.85
N THR A 98 -10.02 -25.38 13.91
CA THR A 98 -11.19 -24.87 13.19
C THR A 98 -11.81 -23.69 13.92
N TRP A 99 -12.42 -22.78 13.14
CA TRP A 99 -13.19 -21.67 13.69
C TRP A 99 -14.40 -22.16 14.49
N GLN A 100 -15.07 -23.22 14.01
CA GLN A 100 -16.21 -23.85 14.69
C GLN A 100 -15.81 -24.36 16.09
N PHE A 101 -14.65 -25.00 16.22
CA PHE A 101 -14.16 -25.44 17.53
C PHE A 101 -14.00 -24.28 18.51
N LEU A 102 -13.43 -23.16 18.08
CA LEU A 102 -13.29 -21.97 18.93
C LEU A 102 -14.65 -21.37 19.30
N GLN A 103 -15.62 -21.36 18.38
CA GLN A 103 -16.97 -20.87 18.66
C GLN A 103 -17.70 -21.74 19.70
N ASP A 104 -17.66 -23.05 19.54
CA ASP A 104 -18.32 -24.00 20.44
C ASP A 104 -17.75 -23.97 21.87
N ASN A 105 -16.49 -23.54 22.00
CA ASN A 105 -15.78 -23.47 23.27
C ASN A 105 -15.57 -22.02 23.78
N ALA A 106 -16.16 -21.01 23.13
CA ALA A 106 -15.90 -19.61 23.41
C ALA A 106 -16.16 -19.21 24.86
N GLU A 107 -17.20 -19.75 25.48
CA GLU A 107 -17.62 -19.42 26.86
C GLU A 107 -16.85 -20.20 27.95
N GLN A 108 -15.86 -21.01 27.59
CA GLN A 108 -15.04 -21.74 28.56
C GLN A 108 -14.01 -20.85 29.24
N ASP A 109 -13.75 -21.05 30.51
CA ASP A 109 -12.77 -20.28 31.30
C ASP A 109 -11.33 -20.37 30.74
N ASN A 110 -10.99 -21.48 30.05
CA ASN A 110 -9.71 -21.72 29.43
C ASN A 110 -9.63 -21.30 27.96
N ILE A 111 -10.57 -20.51 27.44
CA ILE A 111 -10.61 -20.10 26.02
C ILE A 111 -9.30 -19.46 25.54
N LYS A 112 -8.56 -18.75 26.38
CA LYS A 112 -7.25 -18.18 26.06
C LYS A 112 -6.23 -19.25 25.69
N VAL A 113 -6.26 -20.38 26.38
CA VAL A 113 -5.39 -21.54 26.10
C VAL A 113 -5.81 -22.18 24.81
N LEU A 114 -7.13 -22.37 24.60
CA LEU A 114 -7.66 -22.98 23.39
C LEU A 114 -7.31 -22.16 22.12
N VAL A 115 -7.31 -20.83 22.21
CA VAL A 115 -6.90 -19.97 21.08
C VAL A 115 -5.41 -20.12 20.78
N ASP A 116 -4.54 -20.04 21.80
CA ASP A 116 -3.10 -20.22 21.61
C ASP A 116 -2.76 -21.62 21.09
N ASP A 117 -3.44 -22.66 21.57
CA ASP A 117 -3.31 -24.05 21.09
C ASP A 117 -3.80 -24.18 19.62
N ALA A 118 -4.93 -23.57 19.28
CA ALA A 118 -5.45 -23.56 17.91
C ALA A 118 -4.45 -22.89 16.94
N PHE A 119 -3.85 -21.78 17.35
CA PHE A 119 -2.81 -21.11 16.58
C PHE A 119 -1.56 -21.99 16.41
N ASP A 120 -1.19 -22.73 17.44
CA ASP A 120 -0.03 -23.64 17.40
C ASP A 120 -0.25 -24.78 16.42
N VAL A 121 -1.42 -25.42 16.50
CA VAL A 121 -1.81 -26.51 15.60
C VAL A 121 -1.91 -26.03 14.17
N LEU A 122 -2.54 -24.88 13.94
CA LEU A 122 -2.66 -24.30 12.59
C LEU A 122 -1.30 -23.92 12.00
N ASP A 123 -0.43 -23.30 12.79
CA ASP A 123 0.91 -22.89 12.34
C ASP A 123 1.76 -24.11 11.93
N GLN A 124 1.71 -25.20 12.71
CA GLN A 124 2.40 -26.46 12.38
C GLN A 124 1.83 -27.09 11.11
N THR A 125 0.51 -27.07 10.96
CA THR A 125 -0.17 -27.58 9.76
C THR A 125 0.22 -26.76 8.51
N LEU A 126 0.13 -25.44 8.60
CA LEU A 126 0.52 -24.55 7.51
C LEU A 126 1.99 -24.72 7.14
N ALA A 127 2.89 -24.86 8.11
CA ALA A 127 4.32 -25.04 7.86
C ALA A 127 4.63 -26.28 7.02
N THR A 128 3.75 -27.28 6.98
CA THR A 128 3.89 -28.47 6.16
C THR A 128 3.62 -28.17 4.68
N TYR A 129 2.64 -27.33 4.38
CA TYR A 129 2.20 -27.00 3.02
C TYR A 129 2.80 -25.69 2.51
N ARG A 130 2.99 -24.73 3.40
CA ARG A 130 3.46 -23.37 3.16
C ARG A 130 4.53 -23.00 4.21
N PRO A 131 5.78 -23.46 4.02
CA PRO A 131 6.87 -23.15 4.97
C PRO A 131 7.14 -21.66 5.18
N ASP A 132 6.78 -20.84 4.18
CA ASP A 132 6.82 -19.39 4.20
C ASP A 132 5.86 -18.76 5.22
N LEU A 133 4.81 -19.48 5.62
CA LEU A 133 3.83 -19.07 6.64
C LEU A 133 4.20 -19.54 8.07
N LYS A 134 5.29 -20.27 8.26
CA LYS A 134 5.69 -20.72 9.58
C LYS A 134 5.92 -19.55 10.54
N GLY A 135 5.33 -19.64 11.74
CA GLY A 135 5.53 -18.66 12.82
C GLY A 135 4.76 -17.35 12.67
N ILE A 136 3.75 -17.30 11.77
CA ILE A 136 2.96 -16.08 11.59
C ILE A 136 1.91 -15.86 12.69
N LEU A 137 1.46 -16.93 13.37
CA LEU A 137 0.43 -16.84 14.41
C LEU A 137 1.07 -16.63 15.79
N PRO A 138 0.76 -15.55 16.51
CA PRO A 138 1.35 -15.24 17.79
C PRO A 138 0.69 -16.04 18.93
N ARG A 139 1.47 -16.49 19.94
CA ARG A 139 0.98 -17.12 21.19
C ARG A 139 0.97 -16.06 22.29
N ILE A 140 -0.04 -15.24 22.33
CA ILE A 140 -0.11 -14.06 23.21
C ILE A 140 -1.35 -14.02 24.09
N PHE A 141 -2.38 -14.83 23.84
CA PHE A 141 -3.64 -14.77 24.58
C PHE A 141 -3.47 -15.17 26.03
N VAL A 142 -2.78 -16.26 26.31
CA VAL A 142 -2.51 -16.73 27.71
C VAL A 142 -1.75 -15.66 28.49
N LYS A 143 -0.77 -15.00 27.87
CA LYS A 143 0.09 -13.98 28.51
C LYS A 143 -0.58 -12.61 28.62
N SER A 144 -1.70 -12.38 27.93
CA SER A 144 -2.40 -11.10 27.91
C SER A 144 -3.17 -10.83 29.22
N GLN A 145 -3.54 -9.58 29.45
CA GLN A 145 -4.46 -9.17 30.52
C GLN A 145 -5.93 -9.37 30.15
N LEU A 146 -6.21 -9.94 28.96
CA LEU A 146 -7.58 -10.22 28.53
C LEU A 146 -8.24 -11.25 29.47
N THR A 147 -9.48 -11.01 29.81
CA THR A 147 -10.33 -12.00 30.49
C THR A 147 -10.89 -13.01 29.49
N ALA A 148 -11.26 -14.20 29.96
CA ALA A 148 -11.96 -15.19 29.12
C ALA A 148 -13.19 -14.60 28.42
N LYS A 149 -13.97 -13.79 29.15
CA LYS A 149 -15.17 -13.11 28.62
C LYS A 149 -14.85 -12.15 27.46
N GLN A 150 -13.74 -11.42 27.52
CA GLN A 150 -13.33 -10.52 26.44
C GLN A 150 -12.91 -11.30 25.19
N VAL A 151 -12.22 -12.43 25.37
CA VAL A 151 -11.85 -13.31 24.25
C VAL A 151 -13.09 -13.96 23.65
N ALA A 152 -14.04 -14.43 24.47
CA ALA A 152 -15.33 -14.91 24.00
C ALA A 152 -16.10 -13.85 23.20
N GLY A 153 -16.12 -12.59 23.69
CA GLY A 153 -16.72 -11.46 23.01
C GLY A 153 -16.12 -11.22 21.62
N LEU A 154 -14.78 -11.31 21.47
CA LEU A 154 -14.11 -11.20 20.19
C LEU A 154 -14.52 -12.33 19.22
N ILE A 155 -14.50 -13.59 19.69
CA ILE A 155 -14.88 -14.74 18.88
C ILE A 155 -16.33 -14.59 18.39
N ASN A 156 -17.26 -14.25 19.30
CA ASN A 156 -18.69 -14.10 19.01
C ASN A 156 -18.96 -12.95 18.03
N LEU A 157 -18.24 -11.83 18.13
CA LEU A 157 -18.38 -10.72 17.18
C LEU A 157 -17.82 -11.06 15.79
N LEU A 158 -16.68 -11.77 15.72
CA LEU A 158 -16.12 -12.25 14.46
C LEU A 158 -16.92 -13.42 13.84
N ALA A 159 -17.77 -14.07 14.62
CA ALA A 159 -18.70 -15.11 14.16
C ALA A 159 -19.92 -14.56 13.40
N ASN A 160 -20.05 -13.24 13.23
CA ASN A 160 -21.14 -12.63 12.48
C ASN A 160 -21.23 -13.23 11.06
N PRO A 161 -22.43 -13.75 10.63
CA PRO A 161 -22.61 -14.34 9.29
C PRO A 161 -22.19 -13.44 8.13
N LYS A 162 -22.31 -12.09 8.28
CA LYS A 162 -21.83 -11.14 7.27
C LYS A 162 -20.33 -11.20 7.04
N LEU A 163 -19.57 -11.76 7.99
CA LEU A 163 -18.11 -11.96 7.92
C LEU A 163 -17.76 -13.40 7.49
N SER A 164 -18.73 -14.21 7.13
CA SER A 164 -18.50 -15.60 6.72
C SER A 164 -18.24 -15.69 5.23
N GLU A 165 -17.15 -16.35 4.84
CA GLU A 165 -16.87 -16.71 3.45
C GLU A 165 -17.81 -17.83 2.96
N LYS A 166 -18.36 -18.65 3.86
CA LYS A 166 -19.39 -19.64 3.52
C LYS A 166 -20.68 -18.98 3.04
N GLU A 167 -21.07 -17.87 3.65
CA GLU A 167 -22.25 -17.09 3.27
C GLU A 167 -21.99 -16.15 2.08
N ASN A 168 -20.72 -15.85 1.78
CA ASN A 168 -20.28 -14.90 0.75
C ASN A 168 -19.08 -15.44 -0.05
N PRO A 169 -19.18 -16.61 -0.70
CA PRO A 169 -18.04 -17.31 -1.28
C PRO A 169 -17.32 -16.56 -2.41
N ASP A 170 -18.01 -15.65 -3.10
CA ASP A 170 -17.48 -14.88 -4.23
C ASP A 170 -16.87 -13.53 -3.80
N SER A 171 -16.82 -13.23 -2.49
CA SER A 171 -16.35 -11.95 -1.98
C SER A 171 -15.09 -12.10 -1.14
N ASP A 172 -14.08 -11.23 -1.35
CA ASP A 172 -12.92 -11.09 -0.45
C ASP A 172 -13.33 -10.37 0.85
N ILE A 173 -14.33 -10.93 1.58
CA ILE A 173 -14.88 -10.25 2.76
C ILE A 173 -13.85 -10.15 3.88
N LEU A 174 -13.15 -11.24 4.21
CA LEU A 174 -12.17 -11.27 5.28
C LEU A 174 -10.90 -10.48 4.93
N GLY A 175 -10.49 -10.46 3.67
CA GLY A 175 -9.40 -9.59 3.22
C GLY A 175 -9.76 -8.10 3.32
N ARG A 176 -11.00 -7.71 3.02
CA ARG A 176 -11.49 -6.32 3.23
C ARG A 176 -11.54 -5.95 4.71
N VAL A 177 -12.00 -6.86 5.56
CA VAL A 177 -11.99 -6.71 7.03
C VAL A 177 -10.56 -6.53 7.54
N TYR A 178 -9.64 -7.33 7.04
CA TYR A 178 -8.23 -7.27 7.38
C TYR A 178 -7.62 -5.90 7.03
N GLU A 179 -7.85 -5.41 5.82
CA GLU A 179 -7.40 -4.06 5.40
C GLU A 179 -8.01 -2.95 6.25
N TYR A 180 -9.29 -3.05 6.57
CA TYR A 180 -9.97 -2.08 7.43
C TYR A 180 -9.26 -1.95 8.79
N TYR A 181 -8.99 -3.09 9.44
CA TYR A 181 -8.31 -3.09 10.72
C TYR A 181 -6.87 -2.58 10.63
N ILE A 182 -6.10 -2.99 9.62
CA ILE A 182 -4.75 -2.44 9.39
C ILE A 182 -4.79 -0.92 9.28
N GLY A 183 -5.71 -0.37 8.48
CA GLY A 183 -5.86 1.07 8.32
C GLY A 183 -6.23 1.79 9.62
N LYS A 184 -7.17 1.25 10.40
CA LYS A 184 -7.58 1.84 11.68
C LYS A 184 -6.48 1.80 12.74
N PHE A 185 -5.75 0.68 12.85
CA PHE A 185 -4.69 0.55 13.84
C PHE A 185 -3.46 1.37 13.48
N ALA A 186 -3.14 1.53 12.20
CA ALA A 186 -2.08 2.43 11.77
C ALA A 186 -2.34 3.89 12.17
N ILE A 187 -3.61 4.32 12.12
CA ILE A 187 -4.01 5.65 12.59
C ILE A 187 -3.82 5.77 14.11
N ALA A 188 -4.17 4.73 14.88
CA ALA A 188 -4.04 4.71 16.33
C ALA A 188 -2.57 4.70 16.81
N GLU A 189 -1.66 4.09 16.05
CA GLU A 189 -0.21 4.08 16.33
C GLU A 189 0.44 5.46 16.20
N GLY A 190 -0.10 6.34 15.37
CA GLY A 190 0.42 7.69 15.16
C GLY A 190 1.83 7.71 14.54
N SER A 191 2.49 8.88 14.59
CA SER A 191 3.84 9.08 13.99
C SER A 191 5.00 8.45 14.78
N GLY A 192 4.73 7.84 15.94
CA GLY A 192 5.79 7.38 16.86
C GLY A 192 6.39 6.01 16.53
N ALA A 193 5.74 5.18 15.74
CA ALA A 193 6.15 3.80 15.50
C ALA A 193 7.02 3.61 14.24
N GLY A 194 7.30 4.65 13.46
CA GLY A 194 8.08 4.56 12.21
C GLY A 194 7.39 3.75 11.10
N GLN A 195 6.18 3.27 11.34
CA GLN A 195 5.37 2.53 10.37
C GLN A 195 4.33 3.47 9.77
N PHE A 196 4.57 3.94 8.56
CA PHE A 196 3.62 4.78 7.85
C PHE A 196 2.61 3.91 7.08
N PHE A 197 1.34 4.02 7.44
CA PHE A 197 0.28 3.49 6.61
C PHE A 197 0.11 4.40 5.38
N THR A 198 0.27 3.83 4.20
CA THR A 198 0.06 4.58 2.95
C THR A 198 -1.42 4.60 2.60
N PRO A 199 -2.06 5.77 2.51
CA PRO A 199 -3.46 5.88 2.14
C PRO A 199 -3.77 5.25 0.78
N GLY A 200 -4.93 4.58 0.68
CA GLY A 200 -5.29 3.79 -0.50
C GLY A 200 -5.28 4.58 -1.82
N SER A 201 -5.64 5.87 -1.81
CA SER A 201 -5.60 6.71 -3.01
C SER A 201 -4.16 6.93 -3.53
N ILE A 202 -3.17 7.02 -2.62
CA ILE A 202 -1.76 7.14 -3.00
C ILE A 202 -1.26 5.81 -3.55
N VAL A 203 -1.54 4.69 -2.85
CA VAL A 203 -1.12 3.36 -3.29
C VAL A 203 -1.68 3.07 -4.68
N ARG A 204 -2.96 3.41 -4.90
CA ARG A 204 -3.60 3.27 -6.21
C ARG A 204 -2.90 4.13 -7.26
N LEU A 205 -2.58 5.39 -6.99
CA LEU A 205 -1.85 6.25 -7.91
C LEU A 205 -0.49 5.66 -8.30
N LEU A 206 0.29 5.15 -7.30
CA LEU A 206 1.59 4.53 -7.56
C LEU A 206 1.48 3.34 -8.51
N VAL A 207 0.49 2.47 -8.29
CA VAL A 207 0.26 1.27 -9.09
C VAL A 207 -0.23 1.64 -10.49
N GLU A 208 -1.20 2.54 -10.60
CA GLU A 208 -1.75 2.96 -11.90
C GLU A 208 -0.75 3.74 -12.76
N MET A 209 0.23 4.42 -12.17
CA MET A 209 1.29 5.07 -12.94
C MET A 209 2.19 4.05 -13.66
N ILE A 210 2.53 2.91 -13.03
CA ILE A 210 3.50 1.97 -13.61
C ILE A 210 2.89 0.67 -14.15
N GLU A 211 1.59 0.43 -13.90
CA GLU A 211 0.78 -0.64 -14.51
C GLU A 211 1.41 -2.04 -14.42
N PRO A 212 1.48 -2.67 -13.22
CA PRO A 212 2.13 -3.97 -13.03
C PRO A 212 1.25 -5.14 -13.48
N TYR A 213 1.11 -5.36 -14.79
CA TYR A 213 0.28 -6.43 -15.34
C TYR A 213 0.89 -7.83 -15.20
N GLU A 214 2.19 -7.97 -15.30
CA GLU A 214 2.91 -9.25 -15.20
C GLU A 214 4.36 -9.02 -14.76
N GLY A 215 4.97 -9.99 -14.07
CA GLY A 215 6.39 -9.96 -13.70
C GLY A 215 6.62 -9.88 -12.19
N LYS A 216 7.83 -9.50 -11.80
CA LYS A 216 8.27 -9.45 -10.41
C LYS A 216 8.02 -8.08 -9.82
N ILE A 217 7.27 -8.04 -8.71
CA ILE A 217 7.00 -6.83 -7.93
C ILE A 217 7.82 -6.90 -6.64
N PHE A 218 8.61 -5.86 -6.36
CA PHE A 218 9.44 -5.77 -5.16
C PHE A 218 9.12 -4.53 -4.33
N ASP A 219 9.07 -4.72 -3.02
CA ASP A 219 8.97 -3.64 -2.02
C ASP A 219 9.96 -3.90 -0.89
N ALA A 220 11.01 -3.07 -0.80
CA ALA A 220 12.07 -3.19 0.20
C ALA A 220 11.68 -2.66 1.60
N ALA A 221 10.49 -2.10 1.76
CA ALA A 221 9.92 -1.60 3.01
C ALA A 221 8.43 -1.93 3.07
N CYS A 222 8.10 -3.22 2.85
CA CYS A 222 6.76 -3.65 2.44
C CYS A 222 5.67 -3.47 3.51
N GLY A 223 6.03 -3.19 4.76
CA GLY A 223 5.06 -2.97 5.81
C GLY A 223 4.09 -4.15 5.94
N SER A 224 2.80 -3.85 5.98
CA SER A 224 1.72 -4.85 5.99
C SER A 224 1.31 -5.38 4.61
N GLY A 225 2.07 -5.07 3.55
CA GLY A 225 1.82 -5.57 2.20
C GLY A 225 0.79 -4.79 1.37
N GLY A 226 0.46 -3.57 1.76
CA GLY A 226 -0.57 -2.76 1.10
C GLY A 226 -0.32 -2.51 -0.39
N MET A 227 0.96 -2.31 -0.80
CA MET A 227 1.34 -2.12 -2.20
C MET A 227 1.05 -3.37 -3.04
N PHE A 228 1.35 -4.54 -2.52
CA PHE A 228 1.11 -5.82 -3.19
C PHE A 228 -0.39 -6.09 -3.39
N VAL A 229 -1.19 -5.82 -2.34
CA VAL A 229 -2.65 -5.99 -2.40
C VAL A 229 -3.27 -5.05 -3.44
N GLN A 230 -2.80 -3.81 -3.52
CA GLN A 230 -3.30 -2.86 -4.52
C GLN A 230 -2.87 -3.25 -5.94
N SER A 231 -1.65 -3.79 -6.11
CA SER A 231 -1.20 -4.34 -7.40
C SER A 231 -2.08 -5.51 -7.85
N LEU A 232 -2.50 -6.38 -6.92
CA LEU A 232 -3.47 -7.44 -7.22
C LEU A 232 -4.83 -6.88 -7.63
N LYS A 233 -5.35 -5.87 -6.90
CA LYS A 233 -6.62 -5.22 -7.24
C LYS A 233 -6.59 -4.57 -8.62
N PHE A 234 -5.48 -3.91 -8.94
CA PHE A 234 -5.24 -3.35 -10.27
C PHE A 234 -5.29 -4.45 -11.34
N LEU A 235 -4.55 -5.54 -11.14
CA LEU A 235 -4.51 -6.66 -12.07
C LEU A 235 -5.90 -7.26 -12.30
N GLN A 236 -6.66 -7.52 -11.22
CA GLN A 236 -8.03 -8.05 -11.30
C GLN A 236 -9.00 -7.09 -11.99
N ALA A 237 -8.90 -5.79 -11.74
CA ALA A 237 -9.74 -4.78 -12.37
C ALA A 237 -9.55 -4.72 -13.89
N HIS A 238 -8.39 -5.15 -14.37
CA HIS A 238 -8.03 -5.21 -15.79
C HIS A 238 -8.08 -6.64 -16.38
N GLY A 239 -8.76 -7.58 -15.71
CA GLY A 239 -8.93 -8.94 -16.21
C GLY A 239 -7.66 -9.81 -16.19
N GLY A 240 -6.61 -9.39 -15.49
CA GLY A 240 -5.36 -10.13 -15.39
C GLY A 240 -5.42 -11.28 -14.37
N ASP A 241 -4.48 -12.22 -14.50
CA ASP A 241 -4.37 -13.39 -13.63
C ASP A 241 -3.29 -13.17 -12.55
N LYS A 242 -3.64 -13.38 -11.29
CA LYS A 242 -2.71 -13.26 -10.15
C LYS A 242 -1.47 -14.15 -10.27
N ARG A 243 -1.51 -15.21 -11.08
CA ARG A 243 -0.38 -16.09 -11.37
C ARG A 243 0.71 -15.44 -12.24
N ASN A 244 0.39 -14.32 -12.88
CA ASN A 244 1.34 -13.60 -13.73
C ASN A 244 2.27 -12.67 -12.93
N ILE A 245 2.00 -12.44 -11.63
CA ILE A 245 2.84 -11.63 -10.76
C ILE A 245 3.55 -12.49 -9.71
N SER A 246 4.78 -12.13 -9.40
CA SER A 246 5.58 -12.72 -8.32
C SER A 246 5.97 -11.62 -7.33
N ILE A 247 5.69 -11.83 -6.05
CA ILE A 247 5.83 -10.83 -5.00
C ILE A 247 7.10 -11.09 -4.20
N TYR A 248 7.92 -10.07 -4.06
CA TYR A 248 9.12 -10.06 -3.23
C TYR A 248 9.06 -8.86 -2.28
N GLY A 249 9.41 -9.07 -1.01
CA GLY A 249 9.37 -7.99 -0.04
C GLY A 249 10.40 -8.14 1.07
N GLN A 250 10.78 -7.02 1.66
CA GLN A 250 11.60 -7.01 2.85
C GLN A 250 11.00 -6.07 3.89
N GLU A 251 10.97 -6.51 5.14
CA GLU A 251 10.44 -5.74 6.26
C GLU A 251 11.38 -5.89 7.47
N ARG A 252 11.60 -4.78 8.18
CA ARG A 252 12.51 -4.73 9.32
C ARG A 252 11.89 -5.31 10.59
N TYR A 253 10.57 -5.16 10.77
CA TYR A 253 9.88 -5.52 12.01
C TYR A 253 9.12 -6.84 11.85
N ASP A 254 9.45 -7.83 12.70
CA ASP A 254 8.86 -9.17 12.65
C ASP A 254 7.34 -9.17 12.79
N GLY A 255 6.77 -8.36 13.70
CA GLY A 255 5.32 -8.24 13.84
C GLY A 255 4.64 -7.75 12.56
N THR A 256 5.22 -6.75 11.90
CA THR A 256 4.69 -6.20 10.64
C THR A 256 4.85 -7.19 9.48
N LEU A 257 5.99 -7.92 9.43
CA LEU A 257 6.20 -8.99 8.47
C LEU A 257 5.14 -10.08 8.58
N ARG A 258 4.79 -10.50 9.80
CA ARG A 258 3.69 -11.47 10.02
C ARG A 258 2.37 -10.96 9.46
N LEU A 259 2.03 -9.69 9.71
CA LEU A 259 0.84 -9.06 9.14
C LEU A 259 0.87 -9.07 7.60
N CYS A 260 2.02 -8.76 6.99
CA CYS A 260 2.19 -8.82 5.54
C CYS A 260 1.92 -10.23 5.01
N LYS A 261 2.55 -11.24 5.59
CA LYS A 261 2.38 -12.64 5.19
C LYS A 261 0.93 -13.11 5.30
N MET A 262 0.24 -12.80 6.40
CA MET A 262 -1.18 -13.10 6.56
C MET A 262 -2.03 -12.38 5.51
N ASN A 263 -1.77 -11.10 5.24
CA ASN A 263 -2.48 -10.29 4.26
C ASN A 263 -2.38 -10.86 2.83
N LEU A 264 -1.18 -11.34 2.47
CA LEU A 264 -0.93 -11.96 1.16
C LEU A 264 -1.54 -13.37 1.07
N ALA A 265 -1.44 -14.15 2.15
CA ALA A 265 -1.99 -15.50 2.21
C ALA A 265 -3.53 -15.52 2.14
N LEU A 266 -4.23 -14.54 2.75
CA LEU A 266 -5.67 -14.36 2.63
C LEU A 266 -6.16 -14.25 1.16
N ARG A 267 -5.27 -13.86 0.24
CA ARG A 267 -5.57 -13.65 -1.18
C ARG A 267 -4.95 -14.71 -2.09
N ASP A 268 -4.42 -15.78 -1.51
CA ASP A 268 -3.74 -16.87 -2.25
C ASP A 268 -2.63 -16.34 -3.16
N LEU A 269 -1.87 -15.36 -2.70
CA LEU A 269 -0.71 -14.86 -3.43
C LEU A 269 0.53 -15.70 -3.14
N SER A 270 1.34 -15.93 -4.17
CA SER A 270 2.70 -16.46 -4.02
C SER A 270 3.65 -15.32 -3.71
N PHE A 271 4.47 -15.47 -2.68
CA PHE A 271 5.38 -14.41 -2.23
C PHE A 271 6.65 -14.96 -1.60
N ASP A 272 7.70 -14.15 -1.64
CA ASP A 272 8.91 -14.30 -0.83
C ASP A 272 9.13 -12.99 -0.05
N VAL A 273 8.77 -12.98 1.23
CA VAL A 273 8.90 -11.80 2.10
C VAL A 273 9.81 -12.12 3.26
N ARG A 274 10.90 -11.35 3.41
CA ARG A 274 12.00 -11.66 4.34
C ARG A 274 12.19 -10.60 5.41
N LEU A 275 12.57 -11.05 6.61
CA LEU A 275 12.92 -10.17 7.72
C LEU A 275 14.33 -9.60 7.53
N GLY A 276 14.49 -8.29 7.66
CA GLY A 276 15.79 -7.64 7.66
C GLY A 276 15.73 -6.14 7.42
N ASP A 277 16.79 -5.46 7.82
CA ASP A 277 16.97 -4.03 7.54
C ASP A 277 17.49 -3.85 6.11
N SER A 278 16.65 -3.36 5.22
CA SER A 278 16.97 -3.23 3.79
C SER A 278 18.06 -2.21 3.49
N LEU A 279 18.31 -1.28 4.39
CA LEU A 279 19.41 -0.33 4.22
C LEU A 279 20.78 -1.03 4.39
N LEU A 280 20.90 -1.87 5.42
CA LEU A 280 22.16 -2.50 5.82
C LEU A 280 22.29 -3.97 5.39
N GLN A 281 21.18 -4.68 5.22
CA GLN A 281 21.14 -6.12 4.97
C GLN A 281 20.19 -6.43 3.81
N ASP A 282 20.65 -6.28 2.60
CA ASP A 282 19.90 -6.70 1.43
C ASP A 282 19.70 -8.24 1.45
N LYS A 283 18.44 -8.67 1.55
CA LYS A 283 18.06 -10.08 1.56
C LYS A 283 17.83 -10.65 0.15
N PHE A 284 17.87 -9.79 -0.87
CA PHE A 284 17.59 -10.16 -2.26
C PHE A 284 18.66 -9.66 -3.25
N PRO A 285 19.96 -9.85 -2.99
CA PRO A 285 21.04 -9.20 -3.76
C PRO A 285 21.00 -9.49 -5.26
N ASP A 286 20.46 -10.65 -5.65
CA ASP A 286 20.36 -11.09 -7.06
C ASP A 286 19.01 -10.78 -7.70
N LEU A 287 18.05 -10.24 -6.94
CA LEU A 287 16.72 -9.94 -7.48
C LEU A 287 16.78 -8.78 -8.45
N LYS A 288 16.21 -9.01 -9.64
CA LYS A 288 15.88 -7.95 -10.61
C LYS A 288 14.38 -7.96 -10.80
N ALA A 289 13.75 -6.88 -10.35
CA ALA A 289 12.30 -6.69 -10.35
C ALA A 289 11.85 -5.87 -11.56
N ASP A 290 10.71 -6.22 -12.12
CA ASP A 290 10.10 -5.48 -13.21
C ASP A 290 9.41 -4.23 -12.70
N PHE A 291 8.85 -4.33 -11.48
CA PHE A 291 8.19 -3.23 -10.81
C PHE A 291 8.66 -3.10 -9.36
N ILE A 292 8.93 -1.88 -8.94
CA ILE A 292 9.15 -1.52 -7.52
C ILE A 292 8.10 -0.50 -7.15
N ILE A 293 7.29 -0.80 -6.13
CA ILE A 293 6.22 0.08 -5.64
C ILE A 293 6.40 0.19 -4.14
N VAL A 294 6.82 1.37 -3.67
CA VAL A 294 7.28 1.48 -2.30
C VAL A 294 7.01 2.86 -1.69
N ASN A 295 6.69 2.87 -0.41
CA ASN A 295 6.70 4.04 0.45
C ASN A 295 7.67 3.79 1.62
N PRO A 296 8.98 4.03 1.44
CA PRO A 296 9.97 3.79 2.48
C PRO A 296 9.83 4.81 3.62
N PRO A 297 10.34 4.53 4.82
CA PRO A 297 10.35 5.49 5.89
C PRO A 297 11.20 6.72 5.51
N PHE A 298 10.59 7.94 5.72
CA PHE A 298 11.22 9.21 5.32
C PHE A 298 12.27 9.67 6.33
N ASN A 299 13.35 10.26 5.82
CA ASN A 299 14.34 10.99 6.60
C ASN A 299 14.95 10.16 7.76
N VAL A 300 15.13 8.85 7.56
CA VAL A 300 15.78 8.00 8.55
C VAL A 300 17.21 8.50 8.75
N SER A 301 17.50 9.01 9.95
CA SER A 301 18.83 9.43 10.39
C SER A 301 19.48 8.38 11.27
N GLN A 302 20.80 8.45 11.45
CA GLN A 302 21.56 7.49 12.27
C GLN A 302 21.30 6.04 11.82
N TRP A 303 21.29 5.83 10.50
CA TRP A 303 21.07 4.52 9.90
C TRP A 303 22.39 3.75 9.69
N HIS A 304 23.52 4.32 10.15
CA HIS A 304 24.83 3.69 10.20
C HIS A 304 25.40 3.28 8.83
N PRO A 305 25.57 4.24 7.87
CA PRO A 305 26.16 3.93 6.58
C PRO A 305 27.60 3.37 6.68
N GLU A 306 28.30 3.61 7.79
CA GLU A 306 29.60 3.03 8.09
C GLU A 306 29.59 1.49 8.12
N ASP A 307 28.45 0.89 8.45
CA ASP A 307 28.28 -0.58 8.49
C ASP A 307 28.10 -1.19 7.09
N LEU A 308 27.90 -0.38 6.05
CA LEU A 308 27.87 -0.89 4.68
C LEU A 308 29.30 -1.30 4.23
N PRO A 309 29.42 -2.34 3.40
CA PRO A 309 30.66 -2.63 2.68
C PRO A 309 31.13 -1.43 1.86
N GLU A 310 32.45 -1.20 1.78
CA GLU A 310 33.02 -0.14 0.95
C GLU A 310 32.61 -0.23 -0.53
N ASN A 311 32.48 -1.46 -1.04
CA ASN A 311 32.07 -1.76 -2.39
C ASN A 311 30.65 -2.35 -2.43
N ASP A 312 29.71 -1.78 -1.67
CA ASP A 312 28.31 -2.21 -1.74
C ASP A 312 27.80 -2.00 -3.18
N PRO A 313 27.30 -3.06 -3.86
CA PRO A 313 26.96 -3.01 -5.29
C PRO A 313 25.76 -2.10 -5.58
N ARG A 314 25.06 -1.63 -4.58
CA ARG A 314 23.94 -0.70 -4.71
C ARG A 314 24.41 0.74 -4.91
N LEU A 315 25.60 1.10 -4.41
CA LEU A 315 26.11 2.47 -4.44
C LEU A 315 26.48 2.91 -5.86
N PHE A 316 26.18 4.13 -6.21
CA PHE A 316 26.52 4.72 -7.50
C PHE A 316 27.97 5.19 -7.61
N GLY A 317 28.69 5.24 -6.48
CA GLY A 317 30.07 5.67 -6.39
C GLY A 317 30.67 5.42 -5.00
N PRO A 318 31.76 6.11 -4.63
CA PRO A 318 32.39 5.93 -3.33
C PRO A 318 31.41 6.18 -2.16
N LYS A 319 31.46 5.32 -1.15
CA LYS A 319 30.52 5.31 -0.03
C LYS A 319 30.46 6.69 0.69
N ASP A 320 31.59 7.31 0.96
CA ASP A 320 31.71 8.59 1.64
C ASP A 320 31.15 9.79 0.83
N GLU A 321 31.00 9.62 -0.48
CA GLU A 321 30.44 10.61 -1.39
C GLU A 321 28.97 10.39 -1.70
N PHE A 322 28.48 9.13 -1.66
CA PHE A 322 27.13 8.72 -2.07
C PHE A 322 26.24 8.27 -0.91
N THR A 323 26.70 8.41 0.32
CA THR A 323 25.89 8.19 1.52
C THR A 323 25.97 9.36 2.49
N THR A 324 25.07 9.40 3.45
CA THR A 324 25.05 10.32 4.58
C THR A 324 24.30 9.73 5.76
N ASP A 325 24.81 9.89 6.97
CA ASP A 325 24.12 9.46 8.20
C ASP A 325 22.89 10.33 8.53
N GLY A 326 22.85 11.55 8.00
CA GLY A 326 21.75 12.50 8.25
C GLY A 326 20.41 12.09 7.64
N SER A 327 20.42 11.27 6.58
CA SER A 327 19.21 10.80 5.91
C SER A 327 19.49 9.61 5.01
N ALA A 328 18.62 8.57 5.05
CA ALA A 328 18.69 7.41 4.18
C ALA A 328 17.90 7.59 2.87
N ASN A 329 17.28 8.75 2.60
CA ASN A 329 16.39 8.93 1.45
C ASN A 329 17.01 8.48 0.13
N TYR A 330 18.24 8.86 -0.13
CA TYR A 330 18.91 8.50 -1.37
C TYR A 330 19.64 7.16 -1.33
N MET A 331 19.85 6.56 -0.15
CA MET A 331 20.22 5.14 -0.07
C MET A 331 19.06 4.24 -0.52
N TRP A 332 17.83 4.61 -0.16
CA TRP A 332 16.63 3.96 -0.71
C TRP A 332 16.60 4.00 -2.25
N MET A 333 16.86 5.17 -2.85
CA MET A 333 16.88 5.33 -4.31
C MET A 333 17.93 4.44 -4.98
N GLN A 334 19.14 4.37 -4.40
CA GLN A 334 20.21 3.49 -4.88
C GLN A 334 19.81 2.02 -4.77
N THR A 335 19.21 1.63 -3.64
CA THR A 335 18.68 0.27 -3.43
C THR A 335 17.63 -0.09 -4.49
N PHE A 336 16.65 0.79 -4.72
CA PHE A 336 15.60 0.50 -5.72
C PHE A 336 16.17 0.40 -7.13
N TRP A 337 17.04 1.32 -7.52
CA TRP A 337 17.68 1.26 -8.84
C TRP A 337 18.48 -0.02 -9.05
N SER A 338 19.21 -0.47 -8.05
CA SER A 338 20.01 -1.70 -8.14
C SER A 338 19.16 -2.95 -8.36
N HIS A 339 17.93 -2.95 -7.83
CA HIS A 339 16.99 -4.08 -7.94
C HIS A 339 16.10 -4.03 -9.19
N LEU A 340 16.10 -2.96 -9.97
CA LEU A 340 15.34 -2.92 -11.22
C LEU A 340 15.95 -3.85 -12.27
N SER A 341 15.11 -4.59 -12.98
CA SER A 341 15.45 -5.29 -14.22
C SER A 341 15.82 -4.28 -15.31
N ASP A 342 16.38 -4.74 -16.42
CA ASP A 342 16.83 -3.87 -17.52
C ASP A 342 15.69 -3.06 -18.17
N LYS A 343 14.44 -3.44 -17.94
CA LYS A 343 13.23 -2.73 -18.38
C LYS A 343 12.36 -2.29 -17.20
N GLY A 344 12.86 -2.44 -15.98
CA GLY A 344 12.08 -2.20 -14.76
C GLY A 344 11.75 -0.72 -14.53
N THR A 345 10.65 -0.51 -13.84
CA THR A 345 10.15 0.81 -13.43
C THR A 345 9.83 0.80 -11.95
N ALA A 346 10.22 1.87 -11.24
CA ALA A 346 9.91 2.06 -9.82
C ALA A 346 9.01 3.28 -9.60
N SER A 347 8.03 3.15 -8.73
CA SER A 347 7.17 4.22 -8.23
C SER A 347 7.40 4.36 -6.72
N VAL A 348 8.05 5.45 -6.32
CA VAL A 348 8.60 5.64 -4.97
C VAL A 348 8.05 6.89 -4.34
N VAL A 349 7.43 6.77 -3.15
CA VAL A 349 7.03 7.93 -2.36
C VAL A 349 8.23 8.44 -1.56
N MET A 350 8.46 9.76 -1.60
CA MET A 350 9.55 10.41 -0.85
C MET A 350 9.07 11.69 -0.18
N ALA A 351 9.79 12.12 0.86
CA ALA A 351 9.59 13.46 1.41
C ALA A 351 9.98 14.53 0.38
N ASN A 352 9.24 15.64 0.32
CA ASN A 352 9.54 16.74 -0.63
C ASN A 352 10.97 17.27 -0.50
N GLY A 353 11.59 17.20 0.69
CA GLY A 353 12.98 17.57 0.90
C GLY A 353 13.98 16.83 0.01
N ALA A 354 13.67 15.61 -0.41
CA ALA A 354 14.51 14.84 -1.32
C ALA A 354 14.71 15.55 -2.68
N MET A 355 13.70 16.28 -3.16
CA MET A 355 13.79 16.99 -4.45
C MET A 355 14.85 18.09 -4.49
N THR A 356 15.25 18.64 -3.33
CA THR A 356 16.12 19.83 -3.24
C THR A 356 17.22 19.74 -2.20
N SER A 357 17.45 18.58 -1.59
CA SER A 357 18.46 18.43 -0.53
C SER A 357 19.83 18.95 -0.97
N ASN A 358 20.45 19.71 -0.10
CA ASN A 358 21.82 20.21 -0.26
C ASN A 358 22.87 19.39 0.53
N ASN A 359 22.44 18.31 1.21
CA ASN A 359 23.39 17.37 1.79
C ASN A 359 24.27 16.78 0.70
N LYS A 360 25.59 16.76 0.91
CA LYS A 360 26.57 16.36 -0.14
C LYS A 360 26.23 14.97 -0.72
N GLY A 361 26.05 13.97 0.13
CA GLY A 361 25.75 12.61 -0.32
C GLY A 361 24.44 12.52 -1.12
N GLU A 362 23.35 13.12 -0.62
CA GLU A 362 22.07 13.13 -1.31
C GLU A 362 22.12 13.92 -2.62
N LYS A 363 22.82 15.07 -2.64
CA LYS A 363 23.00 15.87 -3.86
C LYS A 363 23.77 15.09 -4.93
N ASN A 364 24.84 14.41 -4.56
CA ASN A 364 25.64 13.59 -5.49
C ASN A 364 24.79 12.47 -6.12
N VAL A 365 24.01 11.74 -5.30
CA VAL A 365 23.11 10.71 -5.83
C VAL A 365 22.08 11.32 -6.76
N ARG A 366 21.45 12.45 -6.40
CA ARG A 366 20.45 13.12 -7.24
C ARG A 366 21.05 13.57 -8.59
N GLN A 367 22.23 14.17 -8.57
CA GLN A 367 22.95 14.56 -9.78
C GLN A 367 23.25 13.33 -10.66
N HIS A 368 23.80 12.27 -10.07
CA HIS A 368 24.07 11.02 -10.77
C HIS A 368 22.78 10.45 -11.43
N MET A 369 21.67 10.44 -10.71
CA MET A 369 20.40 9.94 -11.24
C MET A 369 19.89 10.75 -12.43
N VAL A 370 20.01 12.07 -12.39
CA VAL A 370 19.61 12.96 -13.48
C VAL A 370 20.53 12.77 -14.68
N ASP A 371 21.86 12.88 -14.48
CA ASP A 371 22.84 12.79 -15.56
C ASP A 371 22.84 11.43 -16.28
N ASN A 372 22.46 10.35 -15.58
CA ASN A 372 22.31 9.02 -16.14
C ASN A 372 20.87 8.68 -16.56
N SER A 373 20.00 9.67 -16.70
CA SER A 373 18.62 9.48 -17.18
C SER A 373 17.80 8.45 -16.39
N MET A 374 17.99 8.38 -15.07
CA MET A 374 17.30 7.39 -14.22
C MET A 374 15.90 7.87 -13.79
N VAL A 375 15.69 9.18 -13.69
CA VAL A 375 14.43 9.80 -13.26
C VAL A 375 13.52 9.99 -14.46
N ASP A 376 12.35 9.38 -14.45
CA ASP A 376 11.36 9.45 -15.54
C ASP A 376 10.33 10.57 -15.26
N CYS A 377 9.74 10.58 -14.06
CA CYS A 377 8.74 11.56 -13.69
C CYS A 377 8.86 11.92 -12.19
N ILE A 378 8.53 13.17 -11.86
CA ILE A 378 8.35 13.66 -10.50
C ILE A 378 6.94 14.20 -10.34
N VAL A 379 6.18 13.68 -9.36
CA VAL A 379 4.86 14.19 -9.01
C VAL A 379 4.91 14.81 -7.62
N ARG A 380 4.66 16.11 -7.51
CA ARG A 380 4.48 16.77 -6.22
C ARG A 380 3.08 16.51 -5.71
N LEU A 381 2.96 15.95 -4.51
CA LEU A 381 1.69 15.65 -3.88
C LEU A 381 1.15 16.85 -3.08
N PRO A 382 -0.19 17.00 -2.94
CA PRO A 382 -0.79 17.97 -2.04
C PRO A 382 -0.51 17.63 -0.57
N ASP A 383 -0.69 18.60 0.29
CA ASP A 383 -0.63 18.41 1.74
C ASP A 383 -1.79 17.56 2.27
N LYS A 384 -1.63 17.03 3.47
CA LYS A 384 -2.65 16.25 4.21
C LYS A 384 -3.12 14.94 3.54
N LEU A 385 -2.37 14.41 2.58
CA LEU A 385 -2.64 13.07 2.06
C LEU A 385 -2.32 11.96 3.08
N PHE A 386 -1.40 12.21 4.01
CA PHE A 386 -1.01 11.25 5.05
C PHE A 386 -1.61 11.68 6.38
N LEU A 387 -2.33 10.75 7.06
CA LEU A 387 -2.92 11.01 8.38
C LEU A 387 -1.87 11.09 9.50
N THR A 388 -0.78 10.35 9.35
CA THR A 388 0.23 10.13 10.40
C THR A 388 1.39 11.11 10.33
N THR A 389 1.53 11.86 9.24
CA THR A 389 2.58 12.84 9.08
C THR A 389 2.09 14.10 8.35
N GLY A 390 2.51 15.26 8.83
CA GLY A 390 2.33 16.54 8.13
C GLY A 390 3.43 16.81 7.09
N ILE A 391 4.37 15.86 6.88
CA ILE A 391 5.48 16.05 5.94
C ILE A 391 4.93 16.00 4.52
N PRO A 392 5.10 17.06 3.71
CA PRO A 392 4.72 17.03 2.31
C PRO A 392 5.56 15.99 1.56
N ALA A 393 4.91 15.22 0.68
CA ALA A 393 5.51 14.13 -0.07
C ALA A 393 5.46 14.34 -1.58
N CYS A 394 6.25 13.57 -2.29
CA CYS A 394 6.30 13.51 -3.75
C CYS A 394 6.46 12.06 -4.20
N ILE A 395 6.20 11.80 -5.47
CA ILE A 395 6.47 10.52 -6.11
C ILE A 395 7.63 10.69 -7.08
N PHE A 396 8.60 9.78 -7.00
CA PHE A 396 9.64 9.59 -8.00
C PHE A 396 9.30 8.37 -8.84
N ILE A 397 9.23 8.53 -10.15
CA ILE A 397 9.22 7.42 -11.07
C ILE A 397 10.62 7.25 -11.63
N LEU A 398 11.22 6.08 -11.38
CA LEU A 398 12.52 5.69 -11.94
C LEU A 398 12.26 4.65 -13.01
N SER A 399 12.95 4.73 -14.15
CA SER A 399 12.76 3.75 -15.22
C SER A 399 14.06 3.46 -15.96
N LYS A 400 14.34 2.18 -16.18
CA LYS A 400 15.39 1.72 -17.10
C LYS A 400 14.89 1.61 -18.54
N ASN A 401 13.58 1.64 -18.76
CA ASN A 401 12.95 1.53 -20.06
C ASN A 401 12.65 2.91 -20.66
N ARG A 402 13.70 3.66 -21.09
CA ARG A 402 13.57 5.04 -21.57
C ARG A 402 14.13 5.26 -22.99
N ASP A 403 14.73 4.25 -23.60
CA ASP A 403 15.41 4.38 -24.89
C ASP A 403 14.49 4.15 -26.11
N GLY A 404 13.22 3.77 -25.86
CA GLY A 404 12.21 3.54 -26.90
C GLY A 404 12.39 2.28 -27.72
N LYS A 405 13.27 1.35 -27.27
CA LYS A 405 13.55 0.12 -28.04
C LYS A 405 12.52 -0.98 -27.87
N ASP A 406 11.63 -0.86 -26.89
CA ASP A 406 10.56 -1.83 -26.67
C ASP A 406 9.41 -1.72 -27.68
N GLY A 407 9.38 -0.65 -28.49
CA GLY A 407 8.36 -0.37 -29.48
C GLY A 407 7.05 0.21 -28.90
N ILE A 408 6.87 0.14 -27.58
CA ILE A 408 5.68 0.59 -26.85
C ILE A 408 5.86 2.03 -26.35
N HIS A 409 7.02 2.32 -25.80
CA HIS A 409 7.35 3.62 -25.23
C HIS A 409 8.16 4.49 -26.18
N ARG A 410 8.00 5.82 -26.08
CA ARG A 410 8.84 6.74 -26.84
C ARG A 410 10.25 6.86 -26.21
N LYS A 411 11.24 7.26 -26.99
CA LYS A 411 12.54 7.65 -26.45
C LYS A 411 12.40 8.94 -25.62
N ARG A 412 12.86 8.91 -24.35
CA ARG A 412 12.77 10.02 -23.41
C ARG A 412 13.97 10.14 -22.45
N THR A 413 15.15 9.69 -22.95
CA THR A 413 16.38 9.65 -22.15
C THR A 413 16.90 11.03 -21.70
N ASN A 414 16.51 12.11 -22.38
CA ASN A 414 17.01 13.46 -22.10
C ASN A 414 15.93 14.39 -21.53
N GLU A 415 14.87 13.83 -20.96
CA GLU A 415 13.73 14.59 -20.46
C GLU A 415 13.29 14.04 -19.11
N ILE A 416 12.69 14.88 -18.27
CA ILE A 416 12.01 14.49 -17.03
C ILE A 416 10.64 15.16 -17.05
N LEU A 417 9.59 14.37 -16.81
CA LEU A 417 8.25 14.92 -16.64
C LEU A 417 8.06 15.42 -15.21
N PHE A 418 7.60 16.64 -15.06
CA PHE A 418 7.20 17.23 -13.78
C PHE A 418 5.69 17.43 -13.75
N ILE A 419 5.04 16.94 -12.69
CA ILE A 419 3.60 17.11 -12.46
C ILE A 419 3.39 17.74 -11.08
N ASP A 420 2.71 18.89 -11.00
CA ASP A 420 2.35 19.54 -9.74
C ASP A 420 0.87 19.31 -9.43
N THR A 421 0.62 18.46 -8.44
CA THR A 421 -0.75 18.14 -8.00
C THR A 421 -1.09 18.84 -6.67
N SER A 422 -0.31 19.85 -6.25
CA SER A 422 -0.46 20.49 -4.94
C SER A 422 -1.85 21.10 -4.69
N LYS A 423 -2.59 21.42 -5.75
CA LYS A 423 -3.96 21.96 -5.69
C LYS A 423 -5.06 20.90 -5.85
N MET A 424 -4.70 19.65 -6.16
CA MET A 424 -5.64 18.56 -6.45
C MET A 424 -6.11 17.84 -5.17
N GLY A 425 -7.10 17.00 -5.32
CA GLY A 425 -7.70 16.21 -4.24
C GLY A 425 -8.75 16.98 -3.43
N THR A 426 -9.61 16.22 -2.79
CA THR A 426 -10.71 16.72 -1.95
C THR A 426 -10.46 16.42 -0.48
N MET A 427 -10.95 17.29 0.42
CA MET A 427 -10.87 17.07 1.86
C MET A 427 -11.97 16.11 2.31
N GLU A 428 -11.60 14.89 2.68
CA GLU A 428 -12.51 13.93 3.30
C GLU A 428 -12.81 14.30 4.76
N SER A 429 -11.83 14.90 5.44
CA SER A 429 -11.97 15.44 6.79
C SER A 429 -11.11 16.70 6.97
N ARG A 430 -11.16 17.33 8.16
CA ARG A 430 -10.27 18.47 8.46
C ARG A 430 -8.78 18.14 8.39
N LYS A 431 -8.41 16.84 8.50
CA LYS A 431 -7.04 16.35 8.58
C LYS A 431 -6.62 15.51 7.39
N LEU A 432 -7.55 14.99 6.59
CA LEU A 432 -7.28 14.07 5.50
C LEU A 432 -7.79 14.61 4.18
N ARG A 433 -6.91 14.68 3.20
CA ARG A 433 -7.18 14.87 1.78
C ARG A 433 -7.08 13.52 1.07
N VAL A 434 -7.89 13.30 0.05
CA VAL A 434 -7.85 12.11 -0.79
C VAL A 434 -7.90 12.52 -2.25
N PHE A 435 -7.25 11.75 -3.12
CA PHE A 435 -7.44 11.88 -4.55
C PHE A 435 -8.76 11.20 -4.96
N THR A 436 -9.51 11.86 -5.82
CA THR A 436 -10.68 11.28 -6.48
C THR A 436 -10.23 10.40 -7.66
N ASP A 437 -11.16 9.66 -8.25
CA ASP A 437 -10.88 8.87 -9.47
C ASP A 437 -10.45 9.80 -10.62
N GLU A 438 -11.06 10.97 -10.75
CA GLU A 438 -10.73 11.98 -11.75
C GLU A 438 -9.32 12.54 -11.55
N ASP A 439 -8.92 12.79 -10.29
CA ASP A 439 -7.56 13.25 -9.98
C ASP A 439 -6.52 12.19 -10.39
N ILE A 440 -6.74 10.93 -10.00
CA ILE A 440 -5.83 9.83 -10.33
C ILE A 440 -5.73 9.66 -11.84
N ASN A 441 -6.88 9.60 -12.54
CA ASN A 441 -6.92 9.46 -13.99
C ASN A 441 -6.17 10.60 -14.67
N LYS A 442 -6.38 11.86 -14.27
CA LYS A 442 -5.68 13.01 -14.85
C LYS A 442 -4.17 12.88 -14.73
N ILE A 443 -3.67 12.45 -13.58
CA ILE A 443 -2.22 12.29 -13.34
C ILE A 443 -1.67 11.14 -14.19
N THR A 444 -2.33 9.99 -14.15
CA THR A 444 -1.88 8.77 -14.86
C THR A 444 -1.98 8.92 -16.38
N ASP A 445 -3.09 9.47 -16.89
CA ASP A 445 -3.26 9.73 -18.34
C ASP A 445 -2.19 10.69 -18.86
N THR A 446 -1.84 11.74 -18.09
CA THR A 446 -0.75 12.67 -18.44
C THR A 446 0.60 11.94 -18.52
N TYR A 447 0.93 11.11 -17.52
CA TYR A 447 2.18 10.34 -17.53
C TYR A 447 2.20 9.31 -18.66
N HIS A 448 1.10 8.60 -18.92
CA HIS A 448 1.01 7.62 -19.98
C HIS A 448 1.06 8.26 -21.38
N ALA A 449 0.37 9.40 -21.58
CA ALA A 449 0.46 10.16 -22.83
C ALA A 449 1.91 10.62 -23.10
N TRP A 450 2.63 11.07 -22.07
CA TRP A 450 4.03 11.48 -22.20
C TRP A 450 4.98 10.31 -22.44
N ARG A 451 4.77 9.18 -21.76
CA ARG A 451 5.64 7.99 -21.79
C ARG A 451 5.50 7.18 -23.08
N ASN A 452 4.28 7.02 -23.57
CA ASN A 452 3.95 6.08 -24.64
C ASN A 452 4.27 6.66 -26.04
N ASN A 453 4.50 5.74 -26.99
CA ASN A 453 4.68 6.11 -28.38
C ASN A 453 3.30 6.37 -29.02
N PRO A 454 2.99 7.61 -29.48
CA PRO A 454 1.69 7.94 -30.05
C PRO A 454 1.39 7.19 -31.36
N ASN A 455 2.40 6.60 -32.01
CA ASN A 455 2.22 5.87 -33.27
C ASN A 455 1.93 4.37 -33.07
N VAL A 456 1.92 3.87 -31.85
CA VAL A 456 1.57 2.48 -31.55
C VAL A 456 0.05 2.39 -31.41
N THR A 457 -0.58 1.78 -32.41
CA THR A 457 -2.00 1.44 -32.32
C THR A 457 -2.19 0.19 -31.47
N SER A 458 -3.36 0.05 -30.88
CA SER A 458 -3.75 -1.10 -30.04
C SER A 458 -3.57 -2.46 -30.73
N SER A 459 -3.57 -2.51 -32.08
CA SER A 459 -3.35 -3.74 -32.86
C SER A 459 -1.92 -4.30 -32.81
N ASP A 460 -0.92 -3.48 -32.44
CA ASP A 460 0.50 -3.90 -32.46
C ASP A 460 0.96 -4.52 -31.12
N SER A 461 0.15 -4.43 -30.08
CA SER A 461 0.41 -5.05 -28.80
C SER A 461 -0.76 -5.92 -28.34
N ALA A 462 -0.91 -7.11 -28.91
CA ALA A 462 -1.96 -8.08 -28.56
C ALA A 462 -2.08 -8.38 -27.04
N LYS A 463 -1.02 -8.05 -26.26
CA LYS A 463 -1.03 -8.11 -24.80
C LYS A 463 -1.58 -6.85 -24.13
N ALA A 464 -1.39 -5.66 -24.72
CA ALA A 464 -1.93 -4.41 -24.17
C ALA A 464 -3.42 -4.24 -24.45
N GLU A 465 -3.94 -4.84 -25.53
CA GLU A 465 -5.37 -4.79 -25.87
C GLU A 465 -6.27 -5.53 -24.87
N SER A 466 -5.80 -6.62 -24.27
CA SER A 466 -6.60 -7.37 -23.30
C SER A 466 -6.76 -6.64 -21.96
N TYR A 467 -5.93 -5.62 -21.69
CA TYR A 467 -5.84 -4.97 -20.38
C TYR A 467 -6.19 -3.48 -20.39
N ARG A 468 -6.29 -2.83 -21.57
CA ARG A 468 -6.73 -1.44 -21.69
C ARG A 468 -8.17 -1.40 -22.22
N GLU A 469 -9.10 -0.90 -21.43
CA GLU A 469 -10.24 -0.21 -22.01
C GLU A 469 -9.67 0.87 -22.94
N ALA A 470 -9.94 0.78 -24.24
CA ALA A 470 -9.36 1.64 -25.27
C ALA A 470 -9.76 3.11 -25.04
N ARG A 471 -9.03 3.80 -24.14
CA ARG A 471 -9.01 5.26 -24.13
C ARG A 471 -8.09 5.69 -25.28
N PRO A 472 -8.53 6.61 -26.16
CA PRO A 472 -7.63 7.22 -27.12
C PRO A 472 -6.45 7.83 -26.35
N LEU A 473 -5.21 7.47 -26.73
CA LEU A 473 -4.03 8.12 -26.17
C LEU A 473 -4.07 9.59 -26.62
N GLU A 474 -4.34 10.50 -25.69
CA GLU A 474 -4.15 11.93 -25.94
C GLU A 474 -2.67 12.20 -26.19
N VAL A 475 -2.39 13.11 -27.12
CA VAL A 475 -1.02 13.56 -27.36
C VAL A 475 -0.61 14.42 -26.16
N TYR A 476 0.53 14.12 -25.57
CA TYR A 476 1.04 14.89 -24.45
C TYR A 476 1.37 16.33 -24.88
N GLU A 477 0.91 17.28 -24.09
CA GLU A 477 1.27 18.71 -24.19
C GLU A 477 1.59 19.25 -22.79
N ASN A 478 2.55 20.19 -22.72
CA ASN A 478 2.83 20.92 -21.48
C ASN A 478 1.61 21.75 -21.08
N GLN A 479 1.28 21.78 -19.78
CA GLN A 479 0.17 22.56 -19.23
C GLN A 479 0.66 23.44 -18.10
N ASP A 480 0.56 24.76 -18.28
CA ASP A 480 0.99 25.74 -17.26
C ASP A 480 0.31 25.48 -15.91
N GLY A 481 1.10 25.48 -14.85
CA GLY A 481 0.64 25.22 -13.48
C GLY A 481 0.35 23.76 -13.16
N PHE A 482 0.48 22.82 -14.12
CA PHE A 482 0.18 21.41 -13.90
C PHE A 482 1.29 20.47 -14.34
N CYS A 483 1.73 20.45 -15.60
CA CYS A 483 2.75 19.52 -16.06
C CYS A 483 3.70 20.14 -17.10
N TYR A 484 4.96 19.70 -17.05
CA TYR A 484 6.02 20.17 -17.95
C TYR A 484 7.07 19.08 -18.16
N SER A 485 7.43 18.83 -19.44
CA SER A 485 8.54 17.96 -19.81
C SER A 485 9.81 18.79 -19.94
N ALA A 486 10.65 18.77 -18.91
CA ALA A 486 11.91 19.51 -18.92
C ALA A 486 13.06 18.68 -19.50
N THR A 487 13.94 19.32 -20.26
CA THR A 487 15.19 18.72 -20.73
C THR A 487 16.20 18.60 -19.57
N LEU A 488 17.17 17.69 -19.71
CA LEU A 488 18.24 17.57 -18.72
C LEU A 488 19.03 18.88 -18.56
N GLU A 489 19.23 19.64 -19.64
CA GLU A 489 19.92 20.94 -19.59
C GLU A 489 19.16 21.96 -18.73
N GLU A 490 17.84 21.98 -18.81
CA GLU A 490 17.01 22.83 -17.96
C GLU A 490 17.14 22.42 -16.48
N VAL A 491 17.14 21.12 -16.19
CA VAL A 491 17.31 20.61 -14.82
C VAL A 491 18.70 20.93 -14.26
N GLN A 492 19.73 20.77 -15.08
CA GLN A 492 21.11 21.14 -14.69
C GLN A 492 21.25 22.65 -14.39
N LYS A 493 20.63 23.52 -15.20
CA LYS A 493 20.59 24.98 -14.95
C LYS A 493 19.89 25.34 -13.63
N GLN A 494 18.98 24.50 -13.15
CA GLN A 494 18.31 24.66 -11.85
C GLN A 494 19.05 23.96 -10.70
N ASP A 495 20.35 23.72 -10.83
CA ASP A 495 21.19 23.02 -9.84
C ASP A 495 20.60 21.65 -9.44
N TYR A 496 20.08 20.91 -10.43
CA TYR A 496 19.48 19.58 -10.25
C TYR A 496 18.29 19.55 -9.25
N LYS A 497 17.63 20.66 -9.01
CA LYS A 497 16.40 20.69 -8.20
C LYS A 497 15.26 20.08 -8.97
N LEU A 498 14.52 19.18 -8.31
CA LEU A 498 13.46 18.40 -8.95
C LEU A 498 12.04 18.81 -8.50
N THR A 499 11.88 20.02 -7.96
CA THR A 499 10.56 20.53 -7.53
C THR A 499 9.70 20.92 -8.74
N PRO A 500 8.57 20.27 -9.00
CA PRO A 500 7.74 20.55 -10.17
C PRO A 500 7.36 22.01 -10.37
N GLY A 501 7.05 22.74 -9.29
CA GLY A 501 6.69 24.15 -9.36
C GLY A 501 7.77 25.09 -9.96
N ILE A 502 9.02 24.60 -10.12
CA ILE A 502 10.08 25.35 -10.81
C ILE A 502 9.88 25.32 -12.33
N TYR A 503 9.27 24.23 -12.83
CA TYR A 503 9.18 23.93 -14.28
C TYR A 503 7.80 24.18 -14.87
N VAL A 504 6.72 23.89 -14.11
CA VAL A 504 5.35 23.95 -14.64
C VAL A 504 4.80 25.38 -14.85
N GLY A 505 5.52 26.42 -14.41
CA GLY A 505 5.03 27.79 -14.51
C GLY A 505 3.86 28.09 -13.56
N THR A 506 3.15 29.15 -13.86
CA THR A 506 1.93 29.54 -13.17
C THR A 506 0.75 29.47 -14.15
N GLU A 507 -0.38 28.93 -13.70
CA GLU A 507 -1.63 29.04 -14.46
C GLU A 507 -1.84 30.48 -14.87
N ALA A 508 -2.20 30.69 -16.14
CA ALA A 508 -2.67 32.00 -16.60
C ALA A 508 -3.87 32.38 -15.72
N VAL A 509 -3.70 33.36 -14.87
CA VAL A 509 -4.84 33.95 -14.17
C VAL A 509 -5.64 34.68 -15.23
N GLU A 510 -6.86 34.24 -15.50
CA GLU A 510 -7.78 35.04 -16.31
C GLU A 510 -7.81 36.45 -15.70
N ASP A 511 -7.45 37.44 -16.52
CA ASP A 511 -7.52 38.82 -16.09
C ASP A 511 -9.00 39.12 -15.85
N ASP A 512 -9.39 39.27 -14.59
CA ASP A 512 -10.76 39.58 -14.20
C ASP A 512 -11.18 41.00 -14.57
N GLY A 513 -10.30 41.71 -15.29
CA GLY A 513 -10.54 43.09 -15.78
C GLY A 513 -10.60 44.14 -14.69
N ILE A 514 -10.30 43.75 -13.45
CA ILE A 514 -10.28 44.68 -12.31
C ILE A 514 -8.85 45.25 -12.17
N LEU A 515 -8.72 46.56 -12.25
CA LEU A 515 -7.46 47.24 -12.07
C LEU A 515 -6.84 46.86 -10.71
N PHE A 516 -5.52 46.67 -10.68
CA PHE A 516 -4.78 46.31 -9.46
C PHE A 516 -5.05 47.29 -8.31
N GLU A 517 -5.22 48.55 -8.62
CA GLU A 517 -5.52 49.63 -7.65
C GLU A 517 -6.89 49.40 -7.00
N ASP A 518 -7.92 49.04 -7.77
CA ASP A 518 -9.27 48.77 -7.26
C ASP A 518 -9.31 47.51 -6.40
N LYS A 519 -8.56 46.48 -6.82
CA LYS A 519 -8.36 45.24 -6.02
C LYS A 519 -7.68 45.53 -4.69
N MET A 520 -6.63 46.35 -4.69
CA MET A 520 -5.92 46.73 -3.50
C MET A 520 -6.76 47.59 -2.56
N GLU A 521 -7.59 48.47 -3.06
CA GLU A 521 -8.54 49.24 -2.25
C GLU A 521 -9.58 48.33 -1.60
N THR A 522 -10.15 47.40 -2.37
CA THR A 522 -11.11 46.39 -1.86
C THR A 522 -10.49 45.50 -0.77
N LEU A 523 -9.28 45.01 -0.99
CA LEU A 523 -8.56 44.17 -0.01
C LEU A 523 -8.18 44.94 1.25
N LYS A 524 -7.79 46.21 1.14
CA LYS A 524 -7.55 47.08 2.31
C LYS A 524 -8.79 47.30 3.14
N ALA A 525 -9.93 47.56 2.49
CA ALA A 525 -11.22 47.74 3.17
C ALA A 525 -11.68 46.44 3.87
N GLN A 526 -11.51 45.29 3.22
CA GLN A 526 -11.81 43.98 3.82
C GLN A 526 -10.92 43.70 5.04
N LEU A 527 -9.62 43.98 4.95
CA LEU A 527 -8.65 43.79 6.03
C LEU A 527 -9.02 44.68 7.24
N GLN A 528 -9.38 45.94 6.99
CA GLN A 528 -9.81 46.88 8.02
C GLN A 528 -11.07 46.39 8.75
N THR A 529 -12.07 45.90 8.00
CA THR A 529 -13.30 45.30 8.54
C THR A 529 -12.99 44.05 9.39
N GLN A 530 -12.01 43.21 8.96
CA GLN A 530 -11.60 42.03 9.73
C GLN A 530 -10.88 42.42 11.03
N PHE A 531 -10.06 43.46 11.04
CA PHE A 531 -9.44 43.98 12.26
C PHE A 531 -10.46 44.54 13.24
N GLU A 532 -11.45 45.28 12.76
CA GLU A 532 -12.54 45.80 13.60
C GLU A 532 -13.37 44.67 14.21
N LYS A 533 -13.66 43.61 13.42
CA LYS A 533 -14.37 42.42 13.90
C LYS A 533 -13.51 41.62 14.90
N GLY A 534 -12.20 41.51 14.68
CA GLY A 534 -11.25 40.90 15.61
C GLY A 534 -11.21 41.65 16.96
N ASN A 535 -11.12 42.96 16.94
CA ASN A 535 -11.11 43.81 18.13
C ASN A 535 -12.43 43.68 18.92
N LYS A 536 -13.60 43.65 18.23
CA LYS A 536 -14.90 43.41 18.89
C LYS A 536 -14.98 42.05 19.56
N LEU A 537 -14.50 41.00 18.88
CA LEU A 537 -14.45 39.64 19.43
C LEU A 537 -13.53 39.56 20.66
N GLN A 538 -12.36 40.24 20.58
CA GLN A 538 -11.44 40.33 21.71
C GLN A 538 -12.06 41.01 22.93
N GLN A 539 -12.79 42.13 22.74
CA GLN A 539 -13.53 42.78 23.81
C GLN A 539 -14.63 41.88 24.42
N GLN A 540 -15.40 41.20 23.57
CA GLN A 540 -16.42 40.27 24.05
C GLN A 540 -15.83 39.09 24.86
N ILE A 541 -14.66 38.59 24.48
CA ILE A 541 -13.94 37.57 25.24
C ILE A 541 -13.52 38.13 26.60
N LEU A 542 -12.94 39.32 26.66
CA LEU A 542 -12.52 39.95 27.91
C LEU A 542 -13.72 40.22 28.84
N GLU A 543 -14.83 40.77 28.30
CA GLU A 543 -16.07 40.97 29.07
C GLU A 543 -16.68 39.67 29.60
N ASN A 544 -16.53 38.57 28.87
CA ASN A 544 -16.96 37.26 29.33
C ASN A 544 -16.04 36.69 30.42
N PHE A 545 -14.73 36.97 30.37
CA PHE A 545 -13.83 36.59 31.45
C PHE A 545 -14.06 37.36 32.73
N GLU A 546 -14.54 38.62 32.68
CA GLU A 546 -14.88 39.40 33.87
C GLU A 546 -16.18 38.93 34.56
N LYS A 547 -16.98 38.09 33.89
CA LYS A 547 -18.23 37.52 34.42
C LYS A 547 -18.04 36.14 35.11
N PHE A 548 -16.83 35.58 35.02
CA PHE A 548 -16.39 34.37 35.73
C PHE A 548 -15.49 34.71 36.92
#